data_f1add18af16ca456719d5cf7cc86b79a
#
_entry.id   f1add18af16ca456719d5cf7cc86b79a
#
_cell.length_a   1.000
_cell.length_b   1.000
_cell.length_c   1.000
_cell.angle_alpha   90.00
_cell.angle_beta   90.00
_cell.angle_gamma   90.00
#
_symmetry.space_group_name_H-M   'P 1'
#
loop_
_entity.id
_entity.type
_entity.pdbx_description
1 polymer ?
#
loop_
_entity_poly.entity_id
_entity_poly.type
_entity_poly.pdbx_seq_one_letter_code
_entity_poly.pdbx_strand_id
1 'polypeptide(L)'
;MTLRCAAIGAVVLAGLGCTAQAQDKPVNNGTDPTKLTTILQPTYEYLDLVGGFESGVLRLNYTQPFGEKSDYSLRLRVPVQMNDVLGNSGHDLGDASVMLTHVFGLTRTHGWVFQGEAVFDTAARPELGTGKNVLKGTLIYARFLPTGAIFAPAVVQSNSVSGQARRADVNTTTFDFYYVPKLADPRNLVTVDPAVNFDWENDKEFLSLAVTYGRVTGPALGGVGIVTVKPSLFAGGDRPADWGIEVGFKVLGF
;
A
#
# COMPACT_ATOMS: atom_id res chain seq x y z
N MET A 1 19.34 -12.19 36.10
CA MET A 1 19.67 -10.86 35.53
C MET A 1 20.81 -11.03 34.55
N THR A 2 20.54 -11.35 33.31
CA THR A 2 21.53 -11.52 32.23
C THR A 2 20.95 -10.91 30.96
N LEU A 3 21.43 -9.69 30.65
CA LEU A 3 21.17 -9.00 29.36
C LEU A 3 21.77 -9.85 28.23
N ARG A 4 20.96 -10.18 27.23
CA ARG A 4 21.46 -10.62 25.93
C ARG A 4 21.23 -9.49 24.91
N CYS A 5 22.32 -8.79 24.58
CA CYS A 5 22.36 -7.87 23.44
C CYS A 5 22.30 -8.68 22.14
N ALA A 6 21.26 -8.47 21.35
CA ALA A 6 21.23 -8.92 19.97
C ALA A 6 21.90 -7.86 19.09
N ALA A 7 23.02 -8.23 18.45
CA ALA A 7 23.74 -7.39 17.50
C ALA A 7 23.00 -7.41 16.15
N ILE A 8 22.47 -6.27 15.74
CA ILE A 8 21.94 -6.05 14.38
C ILE A 8 23.15 -5.73 13.50
N GLY A 9 23.49 -6.65 12.60
CA GLY A 9 24.57 -6.48 11.64
C GLY A 9 24.17 -5.50 10.53
N ALA A 10 24.83 -4.34 10.47
CA ALA A 10 24.73 -3.41 9.37
C ALA A 10 25.54 -3.92 8.18
N VAL A 11 24.89 -4.27 7.08
CA VAL A 11 25.55 -4.55 5.79
C VAL A 11 25.77 -3.23 5.07
N VAL A 12 27.02 -2.76 5.04
CA VAL A 12 27.47 -1.62 4.24
C VAL A 12 27.79 -2.13 2.83
N LEU A 13 26.94 -1.82 1.86
CA LEU A 13 27.25 -2.00 0.43
C LEU A 13 27.95 -0.74 -0.09
N ALA A 14 29.26 -0.84 -0.33
CA ALA A 14 30.03 0.15 -1.06
C ALA A 14 29.69 0.05 -2.56
N GLY A 15 28.97 1.03 -3.10
CA GLY A 15 28.61 1.11 -4.53
C GLY A 15 29.63 1.92 -5.33
N LEU A 16 30.15 1.33 -6.40
CA LEU A 16 30.97 1.95 -7.42
C LEU A 16 30.15 2.97 -8.23
N GLY A 17 30.59 4.22 -8.26
CA GLY A 17 29.97 5.28 -9.03
C GLY A 17 30.17 5.10 -10.54
N CYS A 18 29.06 5.00 -11.28
CA CYS A 18 28.98 5.33 -12.69
C CYS A 18 28.08 6.57 -12.84
N THR A 19 28.67 7.70 -13.20
CA THR A 19 27.91 8.93 -13.55
C THR A 19 27.36 8.76 -14.96
N ALA A 20 26.13 8.28 -15.08
CA ALA A 20 25.34 8.43 -16.30
C ALA A 20 24.50 9.69 -16.16
N GLN A 21 24.77 10.68 -17.04
CA GLN A 21 23.85 11.82 -17.22
C GLN A 21 22.54 11.30 -17.80
N ALA A 22 21.52 11.17 -16.95
CA ALA A 22 20.17 10.85 -17.38
C ALA A 22 19.49 12.15 -17.83
N GLN A 23 19.03 12.17 -19.09
CA GLN A 23 18.14 13.17 -19.66
C GLN A 23 16.90 13.34 -18.76
N ASP A 24 16.50 14.61 -18.56
CA ASP A 24 15.34 15.06 -17.78
C ASP A 24 13.99 14.59 -18.35
N LYS A 25 13.73 13.28 -18.33
CA LYS A 25 12.35 12.79 -18.35
C LYS A 25 11.83 12.84 -16.92
N PRO A 26 10.61 13.38 -16.70
CA PRO A 26 10.03 13.35 -15.35
C PRO A 26 10.04 11.92 -14.83
N VAL A 27 10.80 11.70 -13.78
CA VAL A 27 10.97 10.36 -13.15
C VAL A 27 9.59 9.94 -12.66
N ASN A 28 9.07 8.80 -13.18
CA ASN A 28 7.90 8.18 -12.60
C ASN A 28 8.31 7.71 -11.21
N ASN A 29 7.80 8.36 -10.18
CA ASN A 29 8.06 8.04 -8.77
C ASN A 29 6.96 7.15 -8.16
N GLY A 30 6.02 6.66 -9.01
CA GLY A 30 4.94 5.76 -8.61
C GLY A 30 3.87 6.40 -7.74
N THR A 31 3.71 7.74 -7.77
CA THR A 31 2.61 8.44 -7.08
C THR A 31 1.42 8.73 -7.99
N ASP A 32 1.62 8.74 -9.31
CA ASP A 32 0.54 8.93 -10.28
C ASP A 32 -0.17 7.59 -10.53
N PRO A 33 -1.44 7.44 -10.09
CA PRO A 33 -2.16 6.16 -10.21
C PRO A 33 -2.45 5.76 -11.66
N THR A 34 -2.31 6.68 -12.60
CA THR A 34 -2.55 6.43 -14.04
C THR A 34 -1.30 5.96 -14.78
N LYS A 35 -0.12 5.98 -14.14
CA LYS A 35 1.15 5.57 -14.76
C LYS A 35 1.57 4.19 -14.25
N LEU A 36 1.13 3.16 -14.95
CA LEU A 36 1.48 1.79 -14.62
C LEU A 36 2.93 1.50 -15.02
N THR A 37 3.67 0.83 -14.13
CA THR A 37 5.05 0.38 -14.36
C THR A 37 5.31 -0.89 -13.59
N THR A 38 6.39 -1.61 -13.91
CA THR A 38 6.84 -2.74 -13.10
C THR A 38 7.26 -2.24 -11.72
N ILE A 39 6.79 -2.89 -10.68
CA ILE A 39 7.09 -2.52 -9.29
C ILE A 39 7.41 -3.77 -8.48
N LEU A 40 8.53 -3.75 -7.79
CA LEU A 40 8.83 -4.66 -6.69
C LEU A 40 8.89 -3.83 -5.41
N GLN A 41 8.05 -4.18 -4.42
CA GLN A 41 7.91 -3.35 -3.22
C GLN A 41 7.71 -4.22 -1.98
N PRO A 42 8.78 -4.50 -1.22
CA PRO A 42 8.68 -4.89 0.18
C PRO A 42 8.29 -3.69 1.04
N THR A 43 7.34 -3.87 1.97
CA THR A 43 6.96 -2.90 3.00
C THR A 43 6.80 -3.62 4.33
N TYR A 44 7.11 -2.93 5.42
CA TYR A 44 6.76 -3.37 6.77
C TYR A 44 5.90 -2.29 7.43
N GLU A 45 4.72 -2.68 7.88
CA GLU A 45 3.78 -1.85 8.61
C GLU A 45 3.66 -2.36 10.04
N TYR A 46 3.72 -1.43 10.99
CA TYR A 46 3.38 -1.62 12.38
C TYR A 46 2.12 -0.82 12.70
N LEU A 47 1.19 -1.43 13.43
CA LEU A 47 -0.02 -0.79 13.96
C LEU A 47 -0.10 -0.99 15.47
N ASP A 48 -0.35 0.10 16.18
CA ASP A 48 -0.77 0.12 17.58
C ASP A 48 -2.29 -0.01 17.60
N LEU A 49 -2.77 -1.23 17.87
CA LEU A 49 -4.18 -1.57 17.84
C LEU A 49 -4.89 -1.08 19.09
N VAL A 50 -6.18 -0.71 18.97
CA VAL A 50 -7.01 -0.37 20.11
C VAL A 50 -7.06 -1.54 21.09
N GLY A 51 -6.93 -1.23 22.40
CA GLY A 51 -6.92 -2.24 23.46
C GLY A 51 -5.53 -2.70 23.90
N GLY A 52 -4.46 -2.05 23.41
CA GLY A 52 -3.08 -2.34 23.77
C GLY A 52 -2.50 -3.57 23.09
N PHE A 53 -3.01 -3.91 21.92
CA PHE A 53 -2.50 -4.96 21.05
C PHE A 53 -1.63 -4.37 19.94
N GLU A 54 -0.84 -5.23 19.29
CA GLU A 54 0.07 -4.84 18.22
C GLU A 54 -0.15 -5.70 16.97
N SER A 55 0.07 -5.09 15.80
CA SER A 55 0.12 -5.81 14.53
C SER A 55 1.33 -5.38 13.72
N GLY A 56 2.04 -6.34 13.14
CA GLY A 56 3.14 -6.14 12.22
C GLY A 56 2.90 -6.91 10.93
N VAL A 57 3.08 -6.24 9.76
CA VAL A 57 2.85 -6.87 8.46
C VAL A 57 4.00 -6.56 7.52
N LEU A 58 4.77 -7.58 7.15
CA LEU A 58 5.69 -7.53 6.03
C LEU A 58 4.92 -7.91 4.76
N ARG A 59 4.79 -7.00 3.79
CA ARG A 59 4.14 -7.26 2.50
C ARG A 59 5.17 -7.26 1.38
N LEU A 60 5.16 -8.30 0.57
CA LEU A 60 5.87 -8.31 -0.70
C LEU A 60 4.86 -8.09 -1.83
N ASN A 61 5.00 -6.99 -2.56
CA ASN A 61 4.17 -6.67 -3.71
C ASN A 61 5.02 -6.72 -4.98
N TYR A 62 4.49 -7.41 -6.00
CA TYR A 62 5.02 -7.39 -7.36
C TYR A 62 3.92 -6.94 -8.32
N THR A 63 4.19 -5.92 -9.14
CA THR A 63 3.27 -5.41 -10.14
C THR A 63 3.90 -5.47 -11.52
N GLN A 64 3.17 -6.03 -12.49
CA GLN A 64 3.57 -6.11 -13.88
C GLN A 64 2.52 -5.42 -14.76
N PRO A 65 2.88 -4.34 -15.49
CA PRO A 65 2.01 -3.75 -16.49
C PRO A 65 1.97 -4.64 -17.73
N PHE A 66 0.85 -4.57 -18.48
CA PHE A 66 0.66 -5.25 -19.74
C PHE A 66 -0.35 -4.49 -20.62
N GLY A 67 -0.62 -4.99 -21.83
CA GLY A 67 -1.39 -4.30 -22.85
C GLY A 67 -0.51 -3.42 -23.74
N GLU A 68 -0.98 -3.13 -24.95
CA GLU A 68 -0.22 -2.33 -25.94
C GLU A 68 0.15 -0.93 -25.45
N LYS A 69 -0.68 -0.34 -24.57
CA LYS A 69 -0.48 1.00 -24.00
C LYS A 69 0.01 0.94 -22.55
N SER A 70 0.30 -0.25 -22.02
CA SER A 70 0.58 -0.46 -20.59
C SER A 70 -0.53 0.13 -19.69
N ASP A 71 -1.76 0.02 -20.12
CA ASP A 71 -2.96 0.51 -19.46
C ASP A 71 -3.60 -0.52 -18.51
N TYR A 72 -3.06 -1.72 -18.49
CA TYR A 72 -3.39 -2.76 -17.52
C TYR A 72 -2.17 -3.10 -16.64
N SER A 73 -2.41 -3.54 -15.41
CA SER A 73 -1.38 -4.20 -14.60
C SER A 73 -1.96 -5.30 -13.74
N LEU A 74 -1.15 -6.31 -13.46
CA LEU A 74 -1.42 -7.34 -12.47
C LEU A 74 -0.50 -7.14 -11.28
N ARG A 75 -1.05 -7.13 -10.06
CA ARG A 75 -0.29 -7.11 -8.81
C ARG A 75 -0.51 -8.39 -8.05
N LEU A 76 0.58 -8.98 -7.58
CA LEU A 76 0.59 -10.07 -6.60
C LEU A 76 1.02 -9.49 -5.25
N ARG A 77 0.35 -9.90 -4.18
CA ARG A 77 0.70 -9.53 -2.81
C ARG A 77 0.76 -10.75 -1.93
N VAL A 78 1.87 -10.89 -1.21
CA VAL A 78 2.05 -11.94 -0.19
C VAL A 78 2.42 -11.26 1.13
N PRO A 79 1.55 -11.31 2.16
CA PRO A 79 1.84 -10.78 3.47
C PRO A 79 2.39 -11.88 4.40
N VAL A 80 3.38 -11.50 5.21
CA VAL A 80 3.77 -12.23 6.43
C VAL A 80 3.47 -11.29 7.59
N GLN A 81 2.60 -11.71 8.48
CA GLN A 81 2.06 -10.82 9.51
C GLN A 81 2.11 -11.43 10.89
N MET A 82 2.10 -10.56 11.89
CA MET A 82 2.04 -10.82 13.30
C MET A 82 0.86 -10.05 13.88
N ASN A 83 0.18 -10.65 14.84
CA ASN A 83 -0.87 -10.01 15.62
C ASN A 83 -0.96 -10.74 16.95
N ASP A 84 -0.92 -10.01 18.05
CA ASP A 84 -0.90 -10.56 19.41
C ASP A 84 -2.27 -10.59 20.11
N VAL A 85 -3.35 -10.26 19.39
CA VAL A 85 -4.73 -10.24 19.93
C VAL A 85 -5.13 -11.54 20.60
N LEU A 86 -4.66 -12.70 20.11
CA LEU A 86 -4.87 -14.00 20.73
C LEU A 86 -3.67 -14.51 21.55
N GLY A 87 -2.75 -13.61 21.93
CA GLY A 87 -1.59 -13.92 22.76
C GLY A 87 -0.42 -14.61 22.04
N ASN A 88 -0.44 -14.69 20.71
CA ASN A 88 0.64 -15.26 19.90
C ASN A 88 1.25 -14.20 18.99
N SER A 89 2.45 -13.74 19.32
CA SER A 89 3.20 -12.72 18.56
C SER A 89 4.12 -13.28 17.46
N GLY A 90 3.97 -14.55 17.09
CA GLY A 90 4.76 -15.15 16.00
C GLY A 90 4.33 -14.63 14.62
N HIS A 91 5.29 -14.47 13.71
CA HIS A 91 5.03 -14.13 12.32
C HIS A 91 4.65 -15.37 11.51
N ASP A 92 3.64 -15.24 10.65
CA ASP A 92 3.19 -16.31 9.77
C ASP A 92 2.48 -15.73 8.53
N LEU A 93 2.13 -16.58 7.57
CA LEU A 93 1.45 -16.17 6.33
C LEU A 93 0.07 -15.57 6.65
N GLY A 94 -0.22 -14.43 6.04
CA GLY A 94 -1.55 -13.80 6.03
C GLY A 94 -2.32 -14.08 4.73
N ASP A 95 -3.37 -13.29 4.47
CA ASP A 95 -4.20 -13.44 3.28
C ASP A 95 -3.50 -12.84 2.04
N ALA A 96 -3.13 -13.70 1.10
CA ALA A 96 -2.53 -13.29 -0.17
C ALA A 96 -3.59 -12.70 -1.12
N SER A 97 -3.17 -11.84 -2.06
CA SER A 97 -4.10 -11.26 -3.03
C SER A 97 -3.51 -11.10 -4.43
N VAL A 98 -4.44 -11.01 -5.39
CA VAL A 98 -4.17 -10.69 -6.79
C VAL A 98 -5.06 -9.52 -7.17
N MET A 99 -4.47 -8.47 -7.77
CA MET A 99 -5.19 -7.27 -8.19
C MET A 99 -4.94 -6.98 -9.66
N LEU A 100 -6.02 -6.80 -10.41
CA LEU A 100 -6.02 -6.28 -11.78
C LEU A 100 -6.33 -4.79 -11.73
N THR A 101 -5.52 -3.98 -12.42
CA THR A 101 -5.74 -2.54 -12.61
C THR A 101 -5.97 -2.25 -14.07
N HIS A 102 -6.89 -1.34 -14.39
CA HIS A 102 -7.11 -0.77 -15.72
C HIS A 102 -7.20 0.75 -15.66
N VAL A 103 -6.40 1.41 -16.49
CA VAL A 103 -6.42 2.87 -16.68
C VAL A 103 -7.18 3.20 -17.97
N PHE A 104 -8.19 4.07 -17.87
CA PHE A 104 -9.02 4.44 -19.02
C PHE A 104 -9.42 5.92 -18.96
N GLY A 105 -9.91 6.45 -20.08
CA GLY A 105 -10.34 7.84 -20.19
C GLY A 105 -9.24 8.86 -19.87
N LEU A 106 -7.96 8.50 -20.10
CA LEU A 106 -6.82 9.34 -19.79
C LEU A 106 -6.74 10.54 -20.74
N THR A 107 -6.72 11.74 -20.16
CA THR A 107 -6.57 13.03 -20.84
C THR A 107 -5.42 13.82 -20.23
N ARG A 108 -5.24 15.07 -20.66
CA ARG A 108 -4.26 15.98 -20.06
C ARG A 108 -4.67 16.48 -18.67
N THR A 109 -5.93 16.40 -18.31
CA THR A 109 -6.49 16.97 -17.08
C THR A 109 -7.01 15.92 -16.10
N HIS A 110 -7.30 14.71 -16.56
CA HIS A 110 -7.82 13.64 -15.72
C HIS A 110 -7.63 12.26 -16.35
N GLY A 111 -7.80 11.22 -15.54
CA GLY A 111 -7.89 9.83 -15.94
C GLY A 111 -8.70 9.05 -14.92
N TRP A 112 -9.19 7.89 -15.33
CA TRP A 112 -9.89 6.95 -14.47
C TRP A 112 -9.05 5.70 -14.27
N VAL A 113 -9.10 5.14 -13.07
CA VAL A 113 -8.46 3.87 -12.76
C VAL A 113 -9.48 2.97 -12.07
N PHE A 114 -9.67 1.79 -12.62
CA PHE A 114 -10.43 0.72 -11.97
C PHE A 114 -9.46 -0.35 -11.46
N GLN A 115 -9.68 -0.84 -10.24
CA GLN A 115 -8.94 -1.96 -9.67
C GLN A 115 -9.93 -3.00 -9.15
N GLY A 116 -9.72 -4.26 -9.55
CA GLY A 116 -10.40 -5.43 -9.00
C GLY A 116 -9.38 -6.29 -8.27
N GLU A 117 -9.55 -6.50 -6.96
CA GLU A 117 -8.64 -7.33 -6.14
C GLU A 117 -9.40 -8.51 -5.56
N ALA A 118 -8.84 -9.71 -5.72
CA ALA A 118 -9.25 -10.91 -5.01
C ALA A 118 -8.26 -11.19 -3.88
N VAL A 119 -8.76 -11.21 -2.65
CA VAL A 119 -8.01 -11.58 -1.45
C VAL A 119 -8.45 -12.99 -1.08
N PHE A 120 -7.50 -13.90 -0.85
CA PHE A 120 -7.75 -15.31 -0.60
C PHE A 120 -7.56 -15.64 0.88
N ASP A 121 -8.43 -16.49 1.42
CA ASP A 121 -8.31 -17.06 2.77
C ASP A 121 -7.12 -18.03 2.82
N THR A 122 -5.90 -17.48 2.91
CA THR A 122 -4.63 -18.21 2.92
C THR A 122 -3.86 -18.03 4.22
N ALA A 123 -4.41 -17.29 5.17
CA ALA A 123 -3.76 -17.06 6.45
C ALA A 123 -3.51 -18.36 7.20
N ALA A 124 -2.28 -18.56 7.67
CA ALA A 124 -1.88 -19.77 8.39
C ALA A 124 -2.56 -19.89 9.76
N ARG A 125 -3.01 -18.77 10.33
CA ARG A 125 -3.68 -18.69 11.63
C ARG A 125 -4.90 -17.78 11.59
N PRO A 126 -5.96 -18.07 12.39
CA PRO A 126 -7.20 -17.30 12.35
C PRO A 126 -7.07 -15.79 12.62
N GLU A 127 -6.12 -15.39 13.47
CA GLU A 127 -5.87 -13.99 13.81
C GLU A 127 -5.11 -13.21 12.72
N LEU A 128 -4.55 -13.89 11.72
CA LEU A 128 -3.75 -13.30 10.64
C LEU A 128 -4.53 -13.10 9.34
N GLY A 129 -5.82 -13.42 9.32
CA GLY A 129 -6.67 -13.25 8.15
C GLY A 129 -8.13 -13.07 8.50
N THR A 130 -8.91 -12.75 7.49
CA THR A 130 -10.37 -12.59 7.66
C THR A 130 -11.09 -13.94 7.76
N GLY A 131 -10.47 -15.02 7.27
CA GLY A 131 -11.13 -16.32 7.10
C GLY A 131 -12.17 -16.31 5.98
N LYS A 132 -12.11 -15.32 5.10
CA LYS A 132 -13.01 -15.13 3.96
C LYS A 132 -12.21 -14.85 2.68
N ASN A 133 -12.73 -15.31 1.55
CA ASN A 133 -12.30 -14.80 0.26
C ASN A 133 -13.06 -13.50 0.00
N VAL A 134 -12.33 -12.41 -0.26
CA VAL A 134 -12.89 -11.07 -0.39
C VAL A 134 -12.63 -10.53 -1.80
N LEU A 135 -13.65 -10.00 -2.44
CA LEU A 135 -13.52 -9.21 -3.66
C LEU A 135 -13.57 -7.73 -3.30
N LYS A 136 -12.57 -6.97 -3.82
CA LYS A 136 -12.52 -5.52 -3.67
C LYS A 136 -12.60 -4.86 -5.04
N GLY A 137 -13.48 -3.89 -5.18
CA GLY A 137 -13.57 -3.01 -6.33
C GLY A 137 -13.15 -1.60 -5.93
N THR A 138 -12.22 -0.99 -6.67
CA THR A 138 -11.80 0.40 -6.45
C THR A 138 -12.00 1.20 -7.73
N LEU A 139 -12.65 2.36 -7.62
CA LEU A 139 -12.74 3.33 -8.70
C LEU A 139 -12.07 4.63 -8.26
N ILE A 140 -11.09 5.09 -9.04
CA ILE A 140 -10.31 6.30 -8.77
C ILE A 140 -10.54 7.29 -9.90
N TYR A 141 -10.79 8.55 -9.57
CA TYR A 141 -10.78 9.67 -10.50
C TYR A 141 -9.53 10.52 -10.27
N ALA A 142 -8.50 10.35 -11.07
CA ALA A 142 -7.27 11.12 -10.97
C ALA A 142 -7.41 12.44 -11.73
N ARG A 143 -7.39 13.58 -11.02
CA ARG A 143 -7.39 14.92 -11.58
C ARG A 143 -6.00 15.52 -11.52
N PHE A 144 -5.48 15.94 -12.68
CA PHE A 144 -4.20 16.65 -12.79
C PHE A 144 -4.45 18.16 -12.66
N LEU A 145 -3.93 18.75 -11.60
CA LEU A 145 -4.13 20.15 -11.31
C LEU A 145 -3.15 21.03 -12.09
N PRO A 146 -3.49 22.30 -12.42
CA PRO A 146 -2.58 23.22 -13.11
C PRO A 146 -1.25 23.46 -12.38
N THR A 147 -1.24 23.29 -11.06
CA THR A 147 -0.04 23.34 -10.22
C THR A 147 0.92 22.18 -10.45
N GLY A 148 0.49 21.13 -11.16
CA GLY A 148 1.20 19.86 -11.32
C GLY A 148 0.99 18.88 -10.16
N ALA A 149 0.12 19.20 -9.20
CA ALA A 149 -0.34 18.27 -8.17
C ALA A 149 -1.41 17.33 -8.74
N ILE A 150 -1.64 16.18 -8.05
CA ILE A 150 -2.70 15.23 -8.39
C ILE A 150 -3.68 15.17 -7.22
N PHE A 151 -4.97 15.24 -7.52
CA PHE A 151 -6.04 14.94 -6.58
C PHE A 151 -6.81 13.72 -7.11
N ALA A 152 -6.87 12.65 -6.36
CA ALA A 152 -7.41 11.37 -6.82
C ALA A 152 -8.39 10.77 -5.80
N PRO A 153 -9.62 11.32 -5.69
CA PRO A 153 -10.66 10.69 -4.89
C PRO A 153 -10.97 9.29 -5.42
N ALA A 154 -11.21 8.38 -4.48
CA ALA A 154 -11.53 7.00 -4.78
C ALA A 154 -12.66 6.47 -3.89
N VAL A 155 -13.37 5.48 -4.39
CA VAL A 155 -14.27 4.64 -3.60
C VAL A 155 -13.80 3.20 -3.69
N VAL A 156 -13.69 2.56 -2.54
CA VAL A 156 -13.32 1.15 -2.42
C VAL A 156 -14.48 0.41 -1.77
N GLN A 157 -14.99 -0.62 -2.44
CA GLN A 157 -15.98 -1.54 -1.91
C GLN A 157 -15.35 -2.91 -1.73
N SER A 158 -15.51 -3.52 -0.56
CA SER A 158 -15.01 -4.87 -0.27
C SER A 158 -16.16 -5.75 0.23
N ASN A 159 -16.30 -6.94 -0.37
CA ASN A 159 -17.32 -7.90 0.03
C ASN A 159 -16.72 -9.31 0.10
N SER A 160 -17.04 -10.04 1.17
CA SER A 160 -16.76 -11.48 1.22
C SER A 160 -17.68 -12.22 0.23
N VAL A 161 -17.12 -13.22 -0.45
CA VAL A 161 -17.85 -14.03 -1.44
C VAL A 161 -17.91 -15.50 -1.06
N SER A 162 -16.99 -15.94 -0.19
CA SER A 162 -16.92 -17.30 0.36
C SER A 162 -15.99 -17.33 1.56
N GLY A 163 -15.88 -18.49 2.23
CA GLY A 163 -14.95 -18.70 3.34
C GLY A 163 -15.58 -19.41 4.51
N GLN A 164 -14.99 -19.29 5.68
CA GLN A 164 -15.39 -20.02 6.89
C GLN A 164 -16.71 -19.44 7.44
N ALA A 165 -17.74 -20.26 7.60
CA ALA A 165 -19.08 -19.83 8.06
C ALA A 165 -19.08 -19.22 9.48
N ARG A 166 -18.11 -19.59 10.33
CA ARG A 166 -17.95 -19.05 11.69
C ARG A 166 -17.29 -17.68 11.78
N ARG A 167 -16.76 -17.16 10.66
CA ARG A 167 -16.13 -15.86 10.57
C ARG A 167 -17.14 -14.83 10.09
N ALA A 168 -17.07 -13.61 10.63
CA ALA A 168 -17.89 -12.50 10.18
C ALA A 168 -17.68 -12.23 8.69
N ASP A 169 -18.73 -11.87 8.00
CA ASP A 169 -18.63 -11.44 6.61
C ASP A 169 -17.89 -10.09 6.52
N VAL A 170 -17.39 -9.77 5.35
CA VAL A 170 -16.76 -8.48 5.05
C VAL A 170 -17.70 -7.72 4.14
N ASN A 171 -18.12 -6.54 4.56
CA ASN A 171 -18.86 -5.59 3.77
C ASN A 171 -18.44 -4.18 4.16
N THR A 172 -17.43 -3.63 3.47
CA THR A 172 -16.86 -2.33 3.83
C THR A 172 -16.82 -1.39 2.64
N THR A 173 -17.02 -0.09 2.90
CA THR A 173 -16.84 0.99 1.92
C THR A 173 -15.83 1.98 2.48
N THR A 174 -14.83 2.35 1.68
CA THR A 174 -13.89 3.43 1.99
C THR A 174 -14.00 4.52 0.94
N PHE A 175 -14.17 5.77 1.38
CA PHE A 175 -14.00 6.96 0.57
C PHE A 175 -12.62 7.54 0.87
N ASP A 176 -11.76 7.55 -0.13
CA ASP A 176 -10.36 7.91 -0.06
C ASP A 176 -10.11 9.20 -0.87
N PHE A 177 -9.30 10.13 -0.35
CA PHE A 177 -9.06 11.44 -0.93
C PHE A 177 -7.57 11.69 -1.16
N TYR A 178 -6.94 10.83 -1.92
CA TYR A 178 -5.52 10.83 -2.22
C TYR A 178 -5.07 12.14 -2.90
N TYR A 179 -4.09 12.81 -2.29
CA TYR A 179 -3.50 14.04 -2.80
C TYR A 179 -1.98 13.95 -2.90
N VAL A 180 -1.43 14.32 -4.05
CA VAL A 180 0.00 14.35 -4.34
C VAL A 180 0.42 15.77 -4.68
N PRO A 181 1.05 16.52 -3.77
CA PRO A 181 1.60 17.83 -4.07
C PRO A 181 2.78 17.72 -5.06
N LYS A 182 2.93 18.71 -5.93
CA LYS A 182 4.16 18.86 -6.69
C LYS A 182 5.23 19.46 -5.81
N LEU A 183 6.34 18.76 -5.63
CA LEU A 183 7.49 19.23 -4.86
C LEU A 183 8.54 19.87 -5.76
N ALA A 184 9.34 20.80 -5.20
CA ALA A 184 10.42 21.48 -5.92
C ALA A 184 11.56 20.52 -6.31
N ASP A 185 11.95 19.59 -5.40
CA ASP A 185 12.90 18.53 -5.73
C ASP A 185 12.13 17.27 -6.19
N PRO A 186 12.23 16.87 -7.48
CA PRO A 186 11.50 15.72 -8.02
C PRO A 186 11.95 14.36 -7.44
N ARG A 187 13.07 14.33 -6.72
CA ARG A 187 13.51 13.12 -6.02
C ARG A 187 12.73 12.86 -4.75
N ASN A 188 12.06 13.85 -4.21
CA ASN A 188 11.16 13.69 -3.07
C ASN A 188 9.74 13.46 -3.57
N LEU A 189 8.98 12.71 -2.81
CA LEU A 189 7.54 12.53 -2.99
C LEU A 189 6.83 12.68 -1.65
N VAL A 190 5.65 13.24 -1.69
CA VAL A 190 4.71 13.27 -0.57
C VAL A 190 3.35 12.85 -1.09
N THR A 191 2.62 12.08 -0.33
CA THR A 191 1.20 11.83 -0.55
C THR A 191 0.45 12.04 0.75
N VAL A 192 -0.75 12.60 0.66
CA VAL A 192 -1.65 12.79 1.80
C VAL A 192 -2.94 12.04 1.46
N ASP A 193 -3.35 11.18 2.36
CA ASP A 193 -4.35 10.15 2.12
C ASP A 193 -5.36 10.08 3.30
N PRO A 194 -6.27 11.07 3.39
CA PRO A 194 -7.38 11.01 4.33
C PRO A 194 -8.49 10.13 3.78
N ALA A 195 -9.09 9.30 4.64
CA ALA A 195 -10.19 8.44 4.26
C ALA A 195 -11.28 8.35 5.33
N VAL A 196 -12.50 8.07 4.88
CA VAL A 196 -13.65 7.72 5.70
C VAL A 196 -13.97 6.26 5.45
N ASN A 197 -14.05 5.48 6.51
CA ASN A 197 -14.22 4.03 6.45
C ASN A 197 -15.55 3.62 7.10
N PHE A 198 -16.30 2.77 6.42
CA PHE A 198 -17.56 2.19 6.88
C PHE A 198 -17.44 0.67 6.85
N ASP A 199 -17.78 0.02 7.94
CA ASP A 199 -17.97 -1.43 8.04
C ASP A 199 -19.46 -1.70 8.28
N TRP A 200 -20.16 -2.04 7.20
CA TRP A 200 -21.61 -2.27 7.19
C TRP A 200 -22.00 -3.57 7.87
N GLU A 201 -21.07 -4.51 7.98
CA GLU A 201 -21.34 -5.79 8.64
C GLU A 201 -21.36 -5.64 10.17
N ASN A 202 -20.51 -4.76 10.71
CA ASN A 202 -20.37 -4.57 12.15
C ASN A 202 -20.91 -3.22 12.64
N ASP A 203 -21.57 -2.44 11.76
CA ASP A 203 -22.10 -1.09 12.05
C ASP A 203 -21.05 -0.16 12.66
N LYS A 204 -19.88 -0.09 12.00
CA LYS A 204 -18.73 0.69 12.46
C LYS A 204 -18.28 1.72 11.44
N GLU A 205 -17.80 2.87 11.97
CA GLU A 205 -17.21 3.92 11.15
C GLU A 205 -15.99 4.54 11.81
N PHE A 206 -15.01 4.90 11.01
CA PHE A 206 -13.83 5.60 11.49
C PHE A 206 -13.16 6.42 10.38
N LEU A 207 -12.33 7.38 10.80
CA LEU A 207 -11.48 8.18 9.92
C LEU A 207 -10.05 7.64 9.97
N SER A 208 -9.36 7.74 8.83
CA SER A 208 -7.92 7.49 8.77
C SER A 208 -7.22 8.60 7.99
N LEU A 209 -5.98 8.89 8.39
CA LEU A 209 -5.09 9.80 7.68
C LEU A 209 -3.71 9.15 7.58
N ALA A 210 -3.25 8.93 6.37
CA ALA A 210 -1.87 8.53 6.13
C ALA A 210 -1.11 9.63 5.36
N VAL A 211 0.16 9.83 5.71
CA VAL A 211 1.04 10.73 4.97
C VAL A 211 2.29 9.95 4.59
N THR A 212 2.50 9.77 3.29
CA THR A 212 3.72 9.12 2.82
C THR A 212 4.75 10.18 2.47
N TYR A 213 5.95 10.05 3.00
CA TYR A 213 7.15 10.69 2.48
C TYR A 213 8.03 9.64 1.82
N GLY A 214 8.56 9.95 0.65
CA GLY A 214 9.50 9.07 -0.03
C GLY A 214 10.62 9.84 -0.72
N ARG A 215 11.72 9.14 -0.97
CA ARG A 215 12.90 9.67 -1.63
C ARG A 215 13.46 8.69 -2.64
N VAL A 216 13.72 9.18 -3.85
CA VAL A 216 14.45 8.45 -4.89
C VAL A 216 15.90 8.28 -4.43
N THR A 217 16.37 7.04 -4.34
CA THR A 217 17.73 6.70 -3.89
C THR A 217 18.70 6.51 -5.05
N GLY A 218 18.20 6.36 -6.28
CA GLY A 218 18.99 6.14 -7.48
C GLY A 218 18.70 4.79 -8.14
N PRO A 219 19.58 4.33 -9.04
CA PRO A 219 19.41 3.05 -9.73
C PRO A 219 19.41 1.87 -8.75
N ALA A 220 18.47 0.93 -8.93
CA ALA A 220 18.36 -0.30 -8.14
C ALA A 220 17.74 -1.40 -9.01
N LEU A 221 18.35 -2.59 -9.06
CA LEU A 221 17.87 -3.77 -9.78
C LEU A 221 17.43 -3.50 -11.23
N GLY A 222 18.11 -2.61 -11.94
CA GLY A 222 17.77 -2.21 -13.30
C GLY A 222 16.71 -1.11 -13.43
N GLY A 223 16.08 -0.72 -12.34
CA GLY A 223 15.07 0.33 -12.27
C GLY A 223 15.49 1.49 -11.35
N VAL A 224 14.50 2.19 -10.80
CA VAL A 224 14.68 3.31 -9.87
C VAL A 224 14.26 2.91 -8.48
N GLY A 225 15.20 2.99 -7.52
CA GLY A 225 14.97 2.73 -6.10
C GLY A 225 14.34 3.92 -5.38
N ILE A 226 13.37 3.66 -4.51
CA ILE A 226 12.71 4.66 -3.67
C ILE A 226 12.50 4.08 -2.27
N VAL A 227 12.91 4.83 -1.25
CA VAL A 227 12.58 4.54 0.15
C VAL A 227 11.37 5.36 0.55
N THR A 228 10.47 4.78 1.33
CA THR A 228 9.25 5.43 1.82
C THR A 228 9.06 5.22 3.31
N VAL A 229 8.47 6.22 3.97
CA VAL A 229 7.91 6.12 5.31
C VAL A 229 6.49 6.69 5.27
N LYS A 230 5.56 6.01 5.93
CA LYS A 230 4.14 6.37 5.94
C LYS A 230 3.57 6.23 7.35
N PRO A 231 3.65 7.28 8.20
CA PRO A 231 2.84 7.35 9.41
C PRO A 231 1.35 7.42 9.06
N SER A 232 0.53 6.82 9.92
CA SER A 232 -0.93 6.84 9.84
C SER A 232 -1.55 7.07 11.22
N LEU A 233 -2.68 7.76 11.23
CA LEU A 233 -3.49 8.04 12.41
C LEU A 233 -4.92 7.61 12.14
N PHE A 234 -5.60 7.14 13.18
CA PHE A 234 -6.98 6.74 13.11
C PHE A 234 -7.82 7.49 14.15
N ALA A 235 -9.06 7.84 13.82
CA ALA A 235 -9.96 8.58 14.69
C ALA A 235 -11.39 8.02 14.59
N GLY A 236 -12.15 8.17 15.67
CA GLY A 236 -13.49 7.61 15.81
C GLY A 236 -13.55 6.53 16.89
N GLY A 237 -14.74 6.24 17.37
CA GLY A 237 -14.96 5.23 18.42
C GLY A 237 -14.63 3.80 17.97
N ASP A 238 -14.84 3.52 16.69
CA ASP A 238 -14.70 2.19 16.09
C ASP A 238 -13.39 2.00 15.34
N ARG A 239 -12.41 2.89 15.53
CA ARG A 239 -11.10 2.78 14.88
C ARG A 239 -10.41 1.46 15.24
N PRO A 240 -9.74 0.78 14.30
CA PRO A 240 -9.05 -0.48 14.58
C PRO A 240 -7.71 -0.30 15.29
N ALA A 241 -7.09 0.86 15.14
CA ALA A 241 -5.79 1.21 15.68
C ALA A 241 -5.77 2.67 16.12
N ASP A 242 -4.83 3.05 16.95
CA ASP A 242 -4.60 4.46 17.34
C ASP A 242 -3.67 5.12 16.33
N TRP A 243 -2.60 4.47 15.97
CA TRP A 243 -1.64 4.94 14.97
C TRP A 243 -0.90 3.77 14.31
N GLY A 244 -0.18 4.08 13.26
CA GLY A 244 0.69 3.13 12.58
C GLY A 244 1.85 3.80 11.88
N ILE A 245 2.82 3.00 11.45
CA ILE A 245 3.92 3.42 10.61
C ILE A 245 4.27 2.31 9.61
N GLU A 246 4.36 2.66 8.33
CA GLU A 246 4.87 1.77 7.31
C GLU A 246 6.22 2.29 6.80
N VAL A 247 7.19 1.41 6.67
CA VAL A 247 8.44 1.68 5.97
C VAL A 247 8.52 0.78 4.75
N GLY A 248 9.05 1.30 3.65
CA GLY A 248 9.09 0.53 2.41
C GLY A 248 10.28 0.90 1.53
N PHE A 249 10.63 -0.06 0.71
CA PHE A 249 11.53 0.13 -0.41
C PHE A 249 10.82 -0.34 -1.68
N LYS A 250 10.81 0.48 -2.73
CA LYS A 250 10.27 0.06 -4.02
C LYS A 250 11.25 0.29 -5.13
N VAL A 251 11.26 -0.62 -6.10
CA VAL A 251 11.98 -0.49 -7.36
C VAL A 251 10.96 -0.36 -8.47
N LEU A 252 11.11 0.66 -9.30
CA LEU A 252 10.21 0.98 -10.41
C LEU A 252 10.93 0.79 -11.75
N GLY A 253 10.24 0.18 -12.72
CA GLY A 253 10.66 0.18 -14.13
C GLY A 253 11.94 -0.62 -14.41
N PHE A 254 12.03 -1.85 -13.89
CA PHE A 254 13.14 -2.78 -14.11
C PHE A 254 12.77 -3.89 -15.09
#